data_d595ad339d0edc771624b733b8398b1d
#
_entry.id   d595ad339d0edc771624b733b8398b1d
#
_cell.length_a   1.000
_cell.length_b   1.000
_cell.length_c   1.000
_cell.angle_alpha   90.00
_cell.angle_beta   90.00
_cell.angle_gamma   90.00
#
_symmetry.space_group_name_H-M   'P 1'
#
loop_
_entity.id
_entity.type
_entity.pdbx_description
1 polymer ?
#
loop_
_entity_poly.entity_id
_entity_poly.type
_entity_poly.pdbx_seq_one_letter_code
_entity_poly.pdbx_strand_id
1 'polypeptide(L)'
;QQGVDVLVINPVQTTSAQTIVDTVSPSGTPIVFINREPEESVLDSYKGKCCYVGADARQSGTYQGELILETETQGDINGDGKVTYIMCKGDPENIDAQYRTEYSIKALTDAGKAVECLYEYLDNWDQTTAQQDVANALAQYGEKIEVVFCNNDAMALGALQSIQQAGRTAVSYTHLTL
;
A
#
# COMPACT_ATOMS: atom_id res chain seq x y z
N GLN A 1 23.56 -28.92 -3.78
CA GLN A 1 22.41 -28.61 -2.92
C GLN A 1 22.82 -28.87 -1.48
N GLN A 2 22.92 -27.83 -0.67
CA GLN A 2 22.98 -27.98 0.78
C GLN A 2 21.56 -28.30 1.22
N GLY A 3 21.33 -29.44 1.87
CA GLY A 3 20.02 -29.81 2.39
C GLY A 3 19.57 -28.78 3.45
N VAL A 4 18.35 -28.29 3.32
CA VAL A 4 17.70 -27.42 4.31
C VAL A 4 16.39 -28.05 4.71
N ASP A 5 15.98 -27.87 5.97
CA ASP A 5 14.75 -28.46 6.52
C ASP A 5 13.50 -27.65 6.17
N VAL A 6 13.65 -26.35 5.94
CA VAL A 6 12.58 -25.42 5.58
C VAL A 6 13.15 -24.25 4.79
N LEU A 7 12.38 -23.69 3.87
CA LEU A 7 12.68 -22.47 3.15
C LEU A 7 11.77 -21.34 3.62
N VAL A 8 12.35 -20.22 4.03
CA VAL A 8 11.63 -18.97 4.31
C VAL A 8 11.99 -17.98 3.22
N ILE A 9 11.01 -17.54 2.43
CA ILE A 9 11.26 -16.79 1.18
C ILE A 9 10.41 -15.52 1.16
N ASN A 10 11.07 -14.40 0.95
CA ASN A 10 10.44 -13.17 0.49
C ASN A 10 10.58 -13.10 -1.05
N PRO A 11 9.53 -13.39 -1.82
CA PRO A 11 9.63 -13.34 -3.27
C PRO A 11 9.81 -11.90 -3.75
N VAL A 12 10.64 -11.69 -4.77
CA VAL A 12 10.80 -10.36 -5.37
C VAL A 12 9.50 -9.90 -6.05
N GLN A 13 8.81 -10.84 -6.70
CA GLN A 13 7.49 -10.65 -7.30
C GLN A 13 6.56 -11.80 -6.90
N THR A 14 5.29 -11.50 -6.67
CA THR A 14 4.29 -12.51 -6.31
C THR A 14 4.14 -13.57 -7.40
N THR A 15 4.29 -13.19 -8.66
CA THR A 15 4.24 -14.08 -9.84
C THR A 15 5.32 -15.14 -9.85
N SER A 16 6.44 -14.95 -9.14
CA SER A 16 7.51 -15.96 -9.04
C SER A 16 7.19 -17.11 -8.07
N ALA A 17 6.17 -16.96 -7.24
CA ALA A 17 5.87 -17.92 -6.17
C ALA A 17 5.54 -19.32 -6.71
N GLN A 18 4.79 -19.45 -7.83
CA GLN A 18 4.50 -20.74 -8.44
C GLN A 18 5.78 -21.45 -8.90
N THR A 19 6.68 -20.72 -9.56
CA THR A 19 7.97 -21.30 -10.02
C THR A 19 8.82 -21.77 -8.83
N ILE A 20 8.78 -21.06 -7.70
CA ILE A 20 9.47 -21.47 -6.47
C ILE A 20 8.86 -22.80 -5.95
N VAL A 21 7.55 -22.88 -5.87
CA VAL A 21 6.85 -24.12 -5.45
C VAL A 21 7.19 -25.29 -6.37
N ASP A 22 7.10 -25.11 -7.68
CA ASP A 22 7.39 -26.15 -8.67
C ASP A 22 8.84 -26.65 -8.57
N THR A 23 9.78 -25.75 -8.25
CA THR A 23 11.20 -26.11 -8.10
C THR A 23 11.47 -26.87 -6.80
N VAL A 24 10.79 -26.52 -5.73
CA VAL A 24 11.07 -27.02 -4.36
C VAL A 24 10.25 -28.26 -4.03
N SER A 25 9.01 -28.34 -4.48
CA SER A 25 8.07 -29.42 -4.12
C SER A 25 8.59 -30.85 -4.39
N PRO A 26 9.40 -31.13 -5.46
CA PRO A 26 9.97 -32.46 -5.66
C PRO A 26 10.90 -32.94 -4.54
N SER A 27 11.52 -32.00 -3.80
CA SER A 27 12.37 -32.30 -2.63
C SER A 27 11.58 -32.61 -1.36
N GLY A 28 10.30 -32.27 -1.33
CA GLY A 28 9.45 -32.34 -0.14
C GLY A 28 9.74 -31.31 0.93
N THR A 29 10.62 -30.32 0.67
CA THR A 29 11.00 -29.26 1.63
C THR A 29 9.85 -28.28 1.82
N PRO A 30 9.42 -27.99 3.07
CA PRO A 30 8.40 -26.99 3.35
C PRO A 30 8.83 -25.57 2.96
N ILE A 31 7.86 -24.75 2.57
CA ILE A 31 8.05 -23.35 2.18
C ILE A 31 7.18 -22.43 3.06
N VAL A 32 7.79 -21.38 3.58
CA VAL A 32 7.10 -20.25 4.23
C VAL A 32 7.36 -19.01 3.40
N PHE A 33 6.34 -18.50 2.75
CA PHE A 33 6.40 -17.19 2.11
C PHE A 33 6.20 -16.09 3.16
N ILE A 34 6.94 -15.01 3.06
CA ILE A 34 6.83 -13.85 3.95
C ILE A 34 6.71 -12.55 3.15
N ASN A 35 6.13 -11.53 3.76
CA ASN A 35 6.00 -10.16 3.27
C ASN A 35 5.05 -10.03 2.05
N ARG A 36 5.34 -10.70 0.94
CA ARG A 36 4.52 -10.64 -0.28
C ARG A 36 3.63 -11.87 -0.37
N GLU A 37 2.31 -11.63 -0.34
CA GLU A 37 1.29 -12.68 -0.35
C GLU A 37 1.23 -13.35 -1.74
N PRO A 38 1.49 -14.67 -1.87
CA PRO A 38 1.22 -15.40 -3.11
C PRO A 38 -0.28 -15.58 -3.32
N GLU A 39 -0.67 -15.85 -4.56
CA GLU A 39 -2.03 -16.30 -4.86
C GLU A 39 -2.39 -17.56 -4.04
N GLU A 40 -3.63 -17.64 -3.56
CA GLU A 40 -4.12 -18.77 -2.77
C GLU A 40 -3.93 -20.12 -3.50
N SER A 41 -4.14 -20.12 -4.82
CA SER A 41 -3.91 -21.28 -5.68
C SER A 41 -2.48 -21.82 -5.62
N VAL A 42 -1.49 -20.95 -5.43
CA VAL A 42 -0.08 -21.33 -5.28
C VAL A 42 0.14 -22.02 -3.94
N LEU A 43 -0.42 -21.48 -2.87
CA LEU A 43 -0.34 -22.09 -1.54
C LEU A 43 -1.02 -23.47 -1.53
N ASP A 44 -2.17 -23.59 -2.16
CA ASP A 44 -2.92 -24.83 -2.26
C ASP A 44 -2.23 -25.89 -3.16
N SER A 45 -1.43 -25.47 -4.15
CA SER A 45 -0.69 -26.39 -5.02
C SER A 45 0.34 -27.23 -4.27
N TYR A 46 0.78 -26.79 -3.07
CA TYR A 46 1.69 -27.52 -2.19
C TYR A 46 1.14 -27.61 -0.77
N LYS A 47 -0.12 -28.04 -0.67
CA LYS A 47 -0.91 -28.05 0.56
C LYS A 47 -0.25 -28.84 1.70
N GLY A 48 -0.25 -28.22 2.89
CA GLY A 48 0.35 -28.78 4.10
C GLY A 48 1.87 -28.62 4.20
N LYS A 49 2.52 -28.10 3.14
CA LYS A 49 3.95 -27.80 3.11
C LYS A 49 4.28 -26.41 2.59
N CYS A 50 3.27 -25.61 2.26
CA CYS A 50 3.39 -24.24 1.86
C CYS A 50 2.44 -23.37 2.68
N CYS A 51 2.93 -22.24 3.17
CA CYS A 51 2.11 -21.24 3.84
C CYS A 51 2.66 -19.83 3.64
N TYR A 52 1.82 -18.84 3.90
CA TYR A 52 2.19 -17.42 3.94
C TYR A 52 2.08 -16.89 5.37
N VAL A 53 3.03 -16.05 5.74
CA VAL A 53 3.04 -15.29 6.99
C VAL A 53 3.33 -13.83 6.67
N GLY A 54 2.34 -12.97 6.91
CA GLY A 54 2.45 -11.53 6.65
C GLY A 54 1.25 -10.78 7.18
N ALA A 55 1.24 -9.45 6.95
CA ALA A 55 0.11 -8.60 7.28
C ALA A 55 -0.94 -8.66 6.15
N ASP A 56 -2.21 -8.45 6.51
CA ASP A 56 -3.27 -8.26 5.52
C ASP A 56 -3.24 -6.82 4.99
N ALA A 57 -2.83 -6.65 3.73
CA ALA A 57 -2.76 -5.35 3.08
C ALA A 57 -4.14 -4.69 2.90
N ARG A 58 -5.21 -5.48 2.84
CA ARG A 58 -6.60 -4.98 2.82
C ARG A 58 -6.94 -4.27 4.11
N GLN A 59 -6.59 -4.86 5.26
CA GLN A 59 -6.77 -4.24 6.56
C GLN A 59 -5.96 -2.94 6.68
N SER A 60 -4.70 -2.95 6.20
CA SER A 60 -3.83 -1.77 6.20
C SER A 60 -4.45 -0.61 5.38
N GLY A 61 -4.98 -0.90 4.19
CA GLY A 61 -5.70 0.08 3.39
C GLY A 61 -6.95 0.61 4.10
N THR A 62 -7.77 -0.30 4.64
CA THR A 62 -8.99 0.07 5.37
C THR A 62 -8.68 1.05 6.51
N TYR A 63 -7.66 0.78 7.31
CA TYR A 63 -7.26 1.68 8.40
C TYR A 63 -6.86 3.08 7.92
N GLN A 64 -6.22 3.21 6.76
CA GLN A 64 -5.90 4.52 6.19
C GLN A 64 -7.17 5.33 5.91
N GLY A 65 -8.18 4.71 5.29
CA GLY A 65 -9.46 5.37 5.04
C GLY A 65 -10.23 5.68 6.33
N GLU A 66 -10.25 4.76 7.30
CA GLU A 66 -10.88 4.97 8.61
C GLU A 66 -10.27 6.16 9.35
N LEU A 67 -8.94 6.31 9.33
CA LEU A 67 -8.27 7.46 9.94
C LEU A 67 -8.69 8.79 9.34
N ILE A 68 -8.95 8.84 8.03
CA ILE A 68 -9.50 10.05 7.40
C ILE A 68 -10.93 10.33 7.92
N LEU A 69 -11.75 9.29 8.08
CA LEU A 69 -13.11 9.42 8.60
C LEU A 69 -13.15 9.88 10.08
N GLU A 70 -12.09 9.63 10.84
CA GLU A 70 -11.95 10.10 12.23
C GLU A 70 -11.58 11.59 12.32
N THR A 71 -11.14 12.23 11.23
CA THR A 71 -10.85 13.67 11.22
C THR A 71 -12.14 14.49 11.33
N GLU A 72 -12.05 15.71 11.82
CA GLU A 72 -13.20 16.63 11.99
C GLU A 72 -13.96 16.84 10.67
N THR A 73 -13.23 16.97 9.56
CA THR A 73 -13.82 17.19 8.23
C THR A 73 -14.13 15.88 7.51
N GLN A 74 -13.69 14.74 8.05
CA GLN A 74 -13.78 13.43 7.39
C GLN A 74 -13.16 13.43 5.98
N GLY A 75 -12.09 14.21 5.80
CA GLY A 75 -11.34 14.36 4.56
C GLY A 75 -11.86 15.44 3.60
N ASP A 76 -13.08 15.94 3.76
CA ASP A 76 -13.66 17.03 2.98
C ASP A 76 -13.33 18.37 3.65
N ILE A 77 -12.12 18.89 3.36
CA ILE A 77 -11.58 20.09 4.03
C ILE A 77 -12.28 21.36 3.54
N ASN A 78 -12.63 21.40 2.25
CA ASN A 78 -13.22 22.58 1.62
C ASN A 78 -14.76 22.62 1.74
N GLY A 79 -15.40 21.53 2.18
CA GLY A 79 -16.83 21.42 2.42
C GLY A 79 -17.68 21.31 1.14
N ASP A 80 -17.10 20.83 0.04
CA ASP A 80 -17.82 20.70 -1.25
C ASP A 80 -18.58 19.37 -1.40
N GLY A 81 -18.51 18.50 -0.41
CA GLY A 81 -19.24 17.24 -0.34
C GLY A 81 -18.47 16.04 -0.87
N LYS A 82 -17.19 16.19 -1.19
CA LYS A 82 -16.32 15.11 -1.64
C LYS A 82 -14.93 15.19 -1.03
N VAL A 83 -14.22 14.07 -1.00
CA VAL A 83 -12.82 13.98 -0.59
C VAL A 83 -11.95 13.94 -1.83
N THR A 84 -11.16 14.99 -2.05
CA THR A 84 -10.28 15.10 -3.21
C THR A 84 -8.87 14.70 -2.83
N TYR A 85 -8.30 13.71 -3.52
CA TYR A 85 -7.03 13.10 -3.10
C TYR A 85 -6.04 12.89 -4.25
N ILE A 86 -4.77 12.68 -3.86
CA ILE A 86 -3.73 12.06 -4.68
C ILE A 86 -3.27 10.77 -4.02
N MET A 87 -2.75 9.83 -4.82
CA MET A 87 -2.28 8.53 -4.37
C MET A 87 -0.82 8.29 -4.77
N CYS A 88 0.04 8.04 -3.78
CA CYS A 88 1.42 7.59 -3.97
C CYS A 88 1.45 6.06 -3.90
N LYS A 89 1.61 5.41 -5.07
CA LYS A 89 1.53 3.94 -5.19
C LYS A 89 2.91 3.30 -5.16
N GLY A 90 2.97 2.14 -4.54
CA GLY A 90 4.08 1.21 -4.66
C GLY A 90 4.15 0.56 -6.05
N ASP A 91 4.89 -0.54 -6.14
CA ASP A 91 4.98 -1.35 -7.36
C ASP A 91 3.58 -1.86 -7.77
N PRO A 92 3.09 -1.53 -8.97
CA PRO A 92 1.75 -1.91 -9.42
C PRO A 92 1.56 -3.43 -9.60
N GLU A 93 2.63 -4.20 -9.76
CA GLU A 93 2.59 -5.66 -9.82
C GLU A 93 2.56 -6.31 -8.42
N ASN A 94 2.73 -5.50 -7.36
CA ASN A 94 2.66 -5.97 -6.00
C ASN A 94 1.23 -5.92 -5.48
N ILE A 95 0.71 -7.07 -5.06
CA ILE A 95 -0.66 -7.19 -4.55
C ILE A 95 -0.91 -6.29 -3.32
N ASP A 96 0.10 -6.06 -2.47
CA ASP A 96 -0.02 -5.18 -1.31
C ASP A 96 -0.27 -3.72 -1.73
N ALA A 97 0.38 -3.24 -2.81
CA ALA A 97 0.14 -1.91 -3.35
C ALA A 97 -1.29 -1.79 -3.88
N GLN A 98 -1.77 -2.83 -4.57
CA GLN A 98 -3.14 -2.86 -5.09
C GLN A 98 -4.16 -2.80 -3.95
N TYR A 99 -4.03 -3.68 -2.95
CA TYR A 99 -4.97 -3.73 -1.83
C TYR A 99 -4.92 -2.48 -0.95
N ARG A 100 -3.75 -1.95 -0.63
CA ARG A 100 -3.66 -0.69 0.14
C ARG A 100 -4.30 0.47 -0.59
N THR A 101 -4.12 0.55 -1.92
CA THR A 101 -4.78 1.56 -2.75
C THR A 101 -6.29 1.37 -2.79
N GLU A 102 -6.77 0.17 -3.10
CA GLU A 102 -8.20 -0.12 -3.24
C GLU A 102 -8.95 0.09 -1.91
N TYR A 103 -8.46 -0.52 -0.84
CA TYR A 103 -9.18 -0.56 0.42
C TYR A 103 -9.14 0.76 1.19
N SER A 104 -8.15 1.63 0.98
CA SER A 104 -8.17 2.98 1.54
C SER A 104 -9.31 3.82 0.95
N ILE A 105 -9.53 3.71 -0.34
CA ILE A 105 -10.64 4.40 -1.02
C ILE A 105 -11.98 3.73 -0.72
N LYS A 106 -11.99 2.39 -0.68
CA LYS A 106 -13.18 1.62 -0.34
C LYS A 106 -13.73 1.97 1.03
N ALA A 107 -12.89 2.18 2.03
CA ALA A 107 -13.32 2.59 3.37
C ALA A 107 -14.08 3.92 3.34
N LEU A 108 -13.64 4.90 2.55
CA LEU A 108 -14.35 6.17 2.38
C LEU A 108 -15.69 5.98 1.65
N THR A 109 -15.69 5.22 0.55
CA THR A 109 -16.89 5.02 -0.25
C THR A 109 -17.96 4.18 0.47
N ASP A 110 -17.53 3.17 1.23
CA ASP A 110 -18.43 2.36 2.09
C ASP A 110 -19.07 3.21 3.20
N ALA A 111 -18.36 4.25 3.67
CA ALA A 111 -18.89 5.24 4.60
C ALA A 111 -19.79 6.31 3.92
N GLY A 112 -20.04 6.17 2.63
CA GLY A 112 -20.92 7.07 1.86
C GLY A 112 -20.26 8.38 1.42
N LYS A 113 -18.91 8.47 1.47
CA LYS A 113 -18.20 9.64 0.97
C LYS A 113 -18.05 9.59 -0.55
N ALA A 114 -18.32 10.72 -1.21
CA ALA A 114 -17.89 10.90 -2.58
C ALA A 114 -16.38 11.16 -2.59
N VAL A 115 -15.67 10.56 -3.53
CA VAL A 115 -14.21 10.69 -3.65
C VAL A 115 -13.82 11.12 -5.06
N GLU A 116 -12.77 11.93 -5.18
CA GLU A 116 -12.20 12.34 -6.46
C GLU A 116 -10.68 12.16 -6.44
N CYS A 117 -10.16 11.29 -7.31
CA CYS A 117 -8.73 11.13 -7.50
C CYS A 117 -8.22 12.19 -8.49
N LEU A 118 -7.33 13.08 -8.06
CA LEU A 118 -6.68 14.04 -8.94
C LEU A 118 -5.58 13.38 -9.77
N TYR A 119 -4.79 12.53 -9.13
CA TYR A 119 -3.72 11.79 -9.78
C TYR A 119 -3.21 10.60 -8.94
N GLU A 120 -2.74 9.56 -9.63
CA GLU A 120 -2.01 8.44 -9.04
C GLU A 120 -0.56 8.45 -9.51
N TYR A 121 0.38 8.52 -8.58
CA TYR A 121 1.82 8.49 -8.82
C TYR A 121 2.37 7.08 -8.57
N LEU A 122 3.28 6.62 -9.41
CA LEU A 122 3.96 5.34 -9.26
C LEU A 122 5.35 5.57 -8.65
N ASP A 123 5.39 5.65 -7.33
CA ASP A 123 6.59 6.01 -6.58
C ASP A 123 7.45 4.81 -6.19
N ASN A 124 6.99 3.58 -6.49
CA ASN A 124 7.74 2.32 -6.30
C ASN A 124 8.38 2.17 -4.90
N TRP A 125 7.64 2.57 -3.85
CA TRP A 125 8.05 2.50 -2.44
C TRP A 125 9.16 3.50 -2.06
N ASP A 126 9.57 4.40 -2.97
CA ASP A 126 10.71 5.31 -2.78
C ASP A 126 10.28 6.66 -2.20
N GLN A 127 10.96 7.05 -1.12
CA GLN A 127 10.67 8.30 -0.39
C GLN A 127 10.94 9.54 -1.23
N THR A 128 12.06 9.54 -1.99
CA THR A 128 12.51 10.72 -2.75
C THR A 128 11.60 10.97 -3.94
N THR A 129 11.19 9.89 -4.61
CA THR A 129 10.22 9.95 -5.72
C THR A 129 8.90 10.52 -5.25
N ALA A 130 8.33 9.97 -4.16
CA ALA A 130 7.08 10.47 -3.58
C ALA A 130 7.20 11.94 -3.13
N GLN A 131 8.34 12.34 -2.55
CA GLN A 131 8.57 13.74 -2.20
C GLN A 131 8.49 14.66 -3.43
N GLN A 132 9.13 14.27 -4.53
CA GLN A 132 9.15 15.02 -5.78
C GLN A 132 7.76 15.11 -6.40
N ASP A 133 7.05 13.98 -6.48
CA ASP A 133 5.74 13.89 -7.10
C ASP A 133 4.68 14.64 -6.29
N VAL A 134 4.72 14.58 -4.97
CA VAL A 134 3.81 15.39 -4.12
C VAL A 134 4.13 16.88 -4.23
N ALA A 135 5.40 17.29 -4.35
CA ALA A 135 5.75 18.69 -4.60
C ALA A 135 5.18 19.19 -5.93
N ASN A 136 5.29 18.38 -6.98
CA ASN A 136 4.72 18.68 -8.29
C ASN A 136 3.17 18.75 -8.23
N ALA A 137 2.55 17.81 -7.53
CA ALA A 137 1.10 17.80 -7.33
C ALA A 137 0.61 19.06 -6.60
N LEU A 138 1.29 19.45 -5.53
CA LEU A 138 0.95 20.67 -4.77
C LEU A 138 1.09 21.93 -5.63
N ALA A 139 2.10 21.99 -6.50
CA ALA A 139 2.26 23.09 -7.45
C ALA A 139 1.15 23.12 -8.52
N GLN A 140 0.68 21.95 -8.97
CA GLN A 140 -0.32 21.82 -10.02
C GLN A 140 -1.75 22.00 -9.52
N TYR A 141 -2.10 21.35 -8.41
CA TYR A 141 -3.47 21.26 -7.91
C TYR A 141 -3.73 22.17 -6.69
N GLY A 142 -2.68 22.58 -5.97
CA GLY A 142 -2.76 23.52 -4.85
C GLY A 142 -3.74 23.04 -3.76
N GLU A 143 -4.65 23.94 -3.39
CA GLU A 143 -5.65 23.71 -2.33
C GLU A 143 -6.71 22.63 -2.68
N LYS A 144 -6.74 22.14 -3.92
CA LYS A 144 -7.64 21.05 -4.28
C LYS A 144 -7.25 19.72 -3.68
N ILE A 145 -5.96 19.55 -3.28
CA ILE A 145 -5.52 18.34 -2.62
C ILE A 145 -5.92 18.41 -1.14
N GLU A 146 -6.81 17.56 -0.72
CA GLU A 146 -7.27 17.46 0.66
C GLU A 146 -6.62 16.28 1.39
N VAL A 147 -6.40 15.16 0.68
CA VAL A 147 -5.81 13.95 1.23
C VAL A 147 -4.67 13.46 0.33
N VAL A 148 -3.59 13.00 0.94
CA VAL A 148 -2.49 12.31 0.28
C VAL A 148 -2.40 10.90 0.86
N PHE A 149 -2.75 9.91 0.04
CA PHE A 149 -2.57 8.50 0.40
C PHE A 149 -1.20 7.99 -0.06
N CYS A 150 -0.56 7.18 0.77
CA CYS A 150 0.71 6.54 0.45
C CYS A 150 0.66 5.06 0.81
N ASN A 151 1.16 4.19 -0.08
CA ASN A 151 1.14 2.76 0.18
C ASN A 151 2.18 2.30 1.22
N ASN A 152 3.18 3.12 1.58
CA ASN A 152 4.12 2.83 2.68
C ASN A 152 4.59 4.11 3.40
N ASP A 153 5.26 3.90 4.53
CA ASP A 153 5.75 4.98 5.38
C ASP A 153 6.86 5.82 4.72
N ALA A 154 7.73 5.21 3.92
CA ALA A 154 8.80 5.93 3.25
C ALA A 154 8.21 6.99 2.30
N MET A 155 7.25 6.61 1.46
CA MET A 155 6.54 7.55 0.59
C MET A 155 5.76 8.60 1.39
N ALA A 156 5.12 8.20 2.50
CA ALA A 156 4.39 9.13 3.38
C ALA A 156 5.32 10.18 4.01
N LEU A 157 6.53 9.78 4.42
CA LEU A 157 7.55 10.71 4.93
C LEU A 157 8.01 11.69 3.84
N GLY A 158 8.19 11.21 2.60
CA GLY A 158 8.50 12.06 1.45
C GLY A 158 7.39 13.07 1.17
N ALA A 159 6.14 12.61 1.12
CA ALA A 159 4.96 13.43 0.95
C ALA A 159 4.86 14.52 2.03
N LEU A 160 5.03 14.13 3.30
CA LEU A 160 4.98 15.04 4.43
C LEU A 160 6.02 16.17 4.33
N GLN A 161 7.25 15.85 3.89
CA GLN A 161 8.28 16.86 3.67
C GLN A 161 7.86 17.90 2.64
N SER A 162 7.25 17.48 1.52
CA SER A 162 6.77 18.39 0.49
C SER A 162 5.59 19.24 0.96
N ILE A 163 4.65 18.67 1.72
CA ILE A 163 3.53 19.40 2.31
C ILE A 163 4.05 20.50 3.27
N GLN A 164 5.02 20.17 4.12
CA GLN A 164 5.64 21.13 5.03
C GLN A 164 6.41 22.23 4.29
N GLN A 165 7.18 21.89 3.25
CA GLN A 165 7.90 22.85 2.42
C GLN A 165 6.97 23.80 1.67
N ALA A 166 5.78 23.35 1.30
CA ALA A 166 4.73 24.19 0.73
C ALA A 166 4.02 25.09 1.76
N GLY A 167 4.43 25.05 3.03
CA GLY A 167 3.83 25.82 4.11
C GLY A 167 2.44 25.35 4.54
N ARG A 168 2.05 24.13 4.14
CA ARG A 168 0.78 23.53 4.55
C ARG A 168 0.95 22.73 5.84
N THR A 169 -0.07 22.76 6.68
CA THR A 169 -0.10 21.93 7.88
C THR A 169 -0.77 20.61 7.54
N ALA A 170 -0.02 19.51 7.61
CA ALA A 170 -0.59 18.18 7.51
C ALA A 170 -1.01 17.71 8.91
N VAL A 171 -2.24 17.24 9.04
CA VAL A 171 -2.59 16.34 10.11
C VAL A 171 -2.19 14.95 9.60
N SER A 172 -0.97 14.52 9.96
CA SER A 172 -0.46 13.23 9.51
C SER A 172 -0.74 12.18 10.57
N TYR A 173 -1.52 11.18 10.19
CA TYR A 173 -1.62 9.94 10.94
C TYR A 173 -0.80 8.87 10.20
N THR A 174 0.52 8.88 10.43
CA THR A 174 1.33 7.74 10.07
C THR A 174 1.16 6.69 11.16
N HIS A 175 0.35 5.67 10.92
CA HIS A 175 0.50 4.43 11.64
C HIS A 175 1.73 3.73 11.07
N LEU A 176 2.86 3.96 11.73
CA LEU A 176 4.00 3.07 11.65
C LEU A 176 3.55 1.73 12.23
N THR A 177 3.16 0.81 11.38
CA THR A 177 3.02 -0.59 11.79
C THR A 177 4.42 -1.13 11.97
N LEU A 178 4.82 -1.29 13.22
CA LEU A 178 5.96 -2.10 13.63
C LEU A 178 5.66 -3.58 13.40
#